data_c687a2b8ded7a6f211c8bb72f5943b38
#
_entry.id   c687a2b8ded7a6f211c8bb72f5943b38
#
_cell.length_a   1.000
_cell.length_b   1.000
_cell.length_c   1.000
_cell.angle_alpha   90.00
_cell.angle_beta   90.00
_cell.angle_gamma   90.00
#
_symmetry.space_group_name_H-M   'P 1'
#
loop_
_entity.id
_entity.type
_entity.pdbx_description
1 polymer ?
#
loop_
_entity_poly.entity_id
_entity_poly.type
_entity_poly.pdbx_seq_one_letter_code
_entity_poly.pdbx_strand_id
1 'polypeptide(L)'
;MEAIKCPNCGSEKVKELTEEKYACLACDNIFLVHNLSKEFRQTDAHITDMHEDINEKLDNLSKNVNSVTVNSNSQASRAKEILIEAQDNFDRGKYCEAYAGFKKYTGFEPDSCVGYEGMYKVILKLKDNTSKEKDKYAGYDLLNKMISCKDCDKEAVLTPMMQQYVAEKTENESRNLKNEVNNACSENGIKNNGVEDGIKALIEFYEKQKDITEKQYEKYRESSIKDYEEYSAMSDEEKKKKKLLKLIPPVIIGVLSLIFLHGFFRWVVVIIAVIWAWLSTAAPSKWDEDSSDSNKWKDSINSNQTRADYWKTKEERLNDKEEFTISDMESVINDISKSCSSSDEIIENERIKQEDDISGYWIVEVGRGAMESVDSSLKACEAVEKHCKETGIYNIHEPNNVFIHYSQIRIKKIRKSQAVTIQKLIQSYGIQNVNIRQMSPNEL
;
A
#
# COMPACT_ATOMS: atom_id res chain seq x y z
N MET A 1 -10.31 16.01 25.19
CA MET A 1 -9.04 15.29 24.91
C MET A 1 -9.39 13.81 24.95
N GLU A 2 -9.20 13.12 23.82
CA GLU A 2 -9.35 11.66 23.85
C GLU A 2 -8.21 11.05 24.67
N ALA A 3 -8.55 10.04 25.48
CA ALA A 3 -7.55 9.35 26.29
C ALA A 3 -6.59 8.57 25.39
N ILE A 4 -5.28 8.77 25.60
CA ILE A 4 -4.24 8.05 24.85
C ILE A 4 -4.31 6.57 25.22
N LYS A 5 -4.48 5.70 24.23
CA LYS A 5 -4.56 4.24 24.39
C LYS A 5 -3.33 3.56 23.80
N CYS A 6 -2.82 2.56 24.47
CA CYS A 6 -1.72 1.75 23.94
C CYS A 6 -2.14 1.01 22.68
N PRO A 7 -1.45 1.16 21.55
CA PRO A 7 -1.80 0.51 20.29
C PRO A 7 -1.63 -1.01 20.32
N ASN A 8 -0.86 -1.54 21.27
CA ASN A 8 -0.60 -2.97 21.39
C ASN A 8 -1.66 -3.72 22.23
N CYS A 9 -2.14 -3.12 23.35
CA CYS A 9 -3.04 -3.81 24.26
C CYS A 9 -4.33 -3.05 24.57
N GLY A 10 -4.54 -1.85 24.01
CA GLY A 10 -5.73 -1.02 24.22
C GLY A 10 -5.82 -0.36 25.60
N SER A 11 -4.84 -0.55 26.48
CA SER A 11 -4.86 0.00 27.85
C SER A 11 -4.69 1.53 27.85
N GLU A 12 -5.48 2.21 28.68
CA GLU A 12 -5.37 3.66 28.94
C GLU A 12 -4.32 3.99 30.03
N LYS A 13 -3.72 2.96 30.66
CA LYS A 13 -2.67 3.16 31.66
C LYS A 13 -1.33 3.40 30.96
N VAL A 14 -1.09 4.64 30.58
CA VAL A 14 0.14 5.05 29.89
C VAL A 14 0.88 6.09 30.74
N LYS A 15 2.22 6.05 30.69
CA LYS A 15 3.12 7.02 31.31
C LYS A 15 3.85 7.77 30.21
N GLU A 16 3.79 9.08 30.23
CA GLU A 16 4.55 9.94 29.34
C GLU A 16 6.04 9.88 29.72
N LEU A 17 6.89 9.60 28.72
CA LEU A 17 8.36 9.58 28.86
C LEU A 17 8.98 10.86 28.30
N THR A 18 8.43 11.37 27.19
CA THR A 18 8.73 12.68 26.57
C THR A 18 7.46 13.20 25.93
N GLU A 19 7.46 14.44 25.43
CA GLU A 19 6.27 15.10 24.83
C GLU A 19 5.52 14.24 23.79
N GLU A 20 6.15 13.23 23.19
CA GLU A 20 5.56 12.38 22.15
C GLU A 20 5.71 10.88 22.42
N LYS A 21 6.42 10.51 23.50
CA LYS A 21 6.78 9.13 23.79
C LYS A 21 6.10 8.64 25.06
N TYR A 22 5.34 7.57 24.93
CA TYR A 22 4.56 7.00 26.02
C TYR A 22 4.95 5.54 26.25
N ALA A 23 5.01 5.14 27.53
CA ALA A 23 5.15 3.74 27.92
C ALA A 23 3.81 3.22 28.46
N CYS A 24 3.37 2.08 27.99
CA CYS A 24 2.22 1.40 28.52
C CYS A 24 2.57 0.67 29.82
N LEU A 25 1.90 1.01 30.91
CA LEU A 25 2.11 0.36 32.23
C LEU A 25 1.47 -1.03 32.33
N ALA A 26 0.73 -1.46 31.30
CA ALA A 26 0.07 -2.78 31.28
C ALA A 26 0.85 -3.83 30.47
N CYS A 27 1.64 -3.44 29.46
CA CYS A 27 2.37 -4.36 28.59
C CYS A 27 3.79 -3.93 28.25
N ASP A 28 4.31 -2.89 28.95
CA ASP A 28 5.64 -2.31 28.82
C ASP A 28 6.02 -1.85 27.39
N ASN A 29 5.03 -1.78 26.48
CA ASN A 29 5.25 -1.30 25.12
C ASN A 29 5.50 0.21 25.13
N ILE A 30 6.57 0.65 24.47
CA ILE A 30 6.87 2.07 24.26
C ILE A 30 6.38 2.45 22.86
N PHE A 31 5.57 3.50 22.77
CA PHE A 31 5.00 3.96 21.52
C PHE A 31 5.01 5.49 21.41
N LEU A 32 4.99 5.97 20.18
CA LEU A 32 4.90 7.39 19.87
C LEU A 32 3.44 7.75 19.61
N VAL A 33 2.98 8.83 20.25
CA VAL A 33 1.70 9.46 19.91
C VAL A 33 2.05 10.72 19.12
N HIS A 34 2.05 10.61 17.80
CA HIS A 34 2.12 11.78 16.96
C HIS A 34 0.85 12.60 17.16
N ASN A 35 1.00 13.76 17.77
CA ASN A 35 -0.08 14.71 17.89
C ASN A 35 -0.24 15.39 16.52
N LEU A 36 -0.92 14.71 15.60
CA LEU A 36 -1.26 15.23 14.28
C LEU A 36 -1.80 16.67 14.35
N SER A 37 -2.45 17.03 15.47
CA SER A 37 -2.92 18.39 15.72
C SER A 37 -1.79 19.40 15.96
N LYS A 38 -0.60 18.98 16.41
CA LYS A 38 0.55 19.88 16.62
C LYS A 38 1.32 20.09 15.32
N GLU A 39 1.48 19.03 14.51
CA GLU A 39 2.08 19.11 13.17
C GLU A 39 1.16 19.85 12.20
N PHE A 40 -0.16 19.60 12.25
CA PHE A 40 -1.14 20.42 11.54
C PHE A 40 -1.08 21.89 11.97
N ARG A 41 -0.90 22.19 13.25
CA ARG A 41 -0.73 23.58 13.73
C ARG A 41 0.60 24.18 13.32
N GLN A 42 1.67 23.40 13.19
CA GLN A 42 2.95 23.90 12.67
C GLN A 42 2.88 24.13 11.16
N THR A 43 2.21 23.24 10.42
CA THR A 43 1.92 23.42 9.00
C THR A 43 0.91 24.55 8.79
N ASP A 44 -0.11 24.66 9.62
CA ASP A 44 -1.05 25.79 9.63
C ASP A 44 -0.36 27.11 10.06
N ALA A 45 0.56 27.09 11.02
CA ALA A 45 1.35 28.26 11.40
C ALA A 45 2.30 28.68 10.27
N HIS A 46 2.95 27.73 9.60
CA HIS A 46 3.80 28.04 8.45
C HIS A 46 3.00 28.48 7.22
N ILE A 47 1.82 27.92 7.02
CA ILE A 47 0.84 28.39 6.02
C ILE A 47 0.31 29.76 6.41
N THR A 48 0.11 30.03 7.70
CA THR A 48 -0.33 31.34 8.22
C THR A 48 0.78 32.38 8.08
N ASP A 49 2.04 32.02 8.38
CA ASP A 49 3.21 32.89 8.15
C ASP A 49 3.42 33.20 6.66
N MET A 50 3.26 32.20 5.77
CA MET A 50 3.23 32.42 4.33
C MET A 50 2.03 33.27 3.90
N HIS A 51 0.89 33.12 4.55
CA HIS A 51 -0.30 33.93 4.29
C HIS A 51 -0.09 35.40 4.72
N GLU A 52 0.58 35.63 5.86
CA GLU A 52 0.95 36.98 6.32
C GLU A 52 1.99 37.62 5.37
N ASP A 53 3.01 36.87 4.91
CA ASP A 53 4.01 37.35 3.94
C ASP A 53 3.38 37.65 2.57
N ILE A 54 2.42 36.84 2.11
CA ILE A 54 1.65 37.10 0.89
C ILE A 54 0.71 38.30 1.06
N ASN A 55 0.02 38.40 2.20
CA ASN A 55 -0.82 39.54 2.49
C ASN A 55 0.00 40.86 2.62
N GLU A 56 1.19 40.80 3.25
CA GLU A 56 2.11 41.94 3.30
C GLU A 56 2.64 42.30 1.92
N LYS A 57 2.98 41.33 1.07
CA LYS A 57 3.36 41.55 -0.32
C LYS A 57 2.19 42.08 -1.15
N LEU A 58 0.95 41.58 -0.93
CA LEU A 58 -0.27 42.09 -1.57
C LEU A 58 -0.61 43.51 -1.11
N ASP A 59 -0.47 43.80 0.19
CA ASP A 59 -0.66 45.16 0.73
C ASP A 59 0.40 46.15 0.21
N ASN A 60 1.64 45.71 0.13
CA ASN A 60 2.73 46.50 -0.47
C ASN A 60 2.53 46.71 -1.98
N LEU A 61 2.02 45.69 -2.68
CA LEU A 61 1.59 45.81 -4.06
C LEU A 61 0.37 46.72 -4.21
N SER A 62 -0.62 46.65 -3.32
CA SER A 62 -1.80 47.53 -3.29
C SER A 62 -1.42 48.99 -3.03
N LYS A 63 -0.49 49.26 -2.11
CA LYS A 63 0.04 50.60 -1.81
C LYS A 63 0.81 51.19 -3.02
N ASN A 64 1.56 50.35 -3.74
CA ASN A 64 2.26 50.76 -4.96
C ASN A 64 1.32 51.01 -6.15
N VAL A 65 0.15 50.36 -6.22
CA VAL A 65 -0.87 50.56 -7.27
C VAL A 65 -1.57 51.90 -7.18
N ASN A 66 -1.77 52.43 -5.96
CA ASN A 66 -2.39 53.74 -5.78
C ASN A 66 -1.51 54.92 -6.25
N SER A 67 -0.24 54.68 -6.60
CA SER A 67 0.70 55.69 -7.08
C SER A 67 0.97 55.68 -8.60
N VAL A 68 0.45 54.68 -9.33
CA VAL A 68 0.64 54.54 -10.77
C VAL A 68 -0.70 54.71 -11.48
N THR A 69 -0.85 55.72 -12.28
CA THR A 69 -1.96 55.91 -13.23
C THR A 69 -1.96 54.73 -14.21
N VAL A 70 -2.85 53.81 -13.95
CA VAL A 70 -2.90 52.50 -14.64
C VAL A 70 -3.51 52.70 -16.02
N ASN A 71 -2.74 52.45 -17.05
CA ASN A 71 -3.27 52.14 -18.37
C ASN A 71 -4.00 50.77 -18.23
N SER A 72 -5.34 50.81 -18.09
CA SER A 72 -6.20 49.66 -17.75
C SER A 72 -6.22 48.52 -18.78
N ASN A 73 -5.39 48.62 -19.81
CA ASN A 73 -5.29 47.64 -20.90
C ASN A 73 -4.01 46.79 -20.89
N SER A 74 -3.13 46.93 -19.89
CA SER A 74 -1.92 46.12 -19.85
C SER A 74 -2.24 44.70 -19.39
N GLN A 75 -1.60 43.72 -19.99
CA GLN A 75 -1.75 42.30 -19.65
C GLN A 75 -1.42 42.04 -18.17
N ALA A 76 -0.41 42.70 -17.62
CA ALA A 76 0.00 42.61 -16.22
C ALA A 76 -1.07 43.15 -15.26
N SER A 77 -1.80 44.25 -15.63
CA SER A 77 -2.90 44.76 -14.81
C SER A 77 -4.06 43.75 -14.72
N ARG A 78 -4.41 43.12 -15.85
CA ARG A 78 -5.46 42.09 -15.90
C ARG A 78 -5.05 40.83 -15.10
N ALA A 79 -3.80 40.39 -15.22
CA ALA A 79 -3.29 39.25 -14.43
C ALA A 79 -3.45 39.53 -12.93
N LYS A 80 -3.10 40.73 -12.47
CA LYS A 80 -3.21 41.12 -11.08
C LYS A 80 -4.65 41.19 -10.58
N GLU A 81 -5.59 41.73 -11.38
CA GLU A 81 -7.02 41.72 -11.02
C GLU A 81 -7.57 40.31 -10.88
N ILE A 82 -7.20 39.40 -11.80
CA ILE A 82 -7.60 37.99 -11.73
C ILE A 82 -7.06 37.34 -10.48
N LEU A 83 -5.80 37.59 -10.09
CA LEU A 83 -5.18 37.03 -8.89
C LEU A 83 -5.90 37.49 -7.62
N ILE A 84 -6.21 38.79 -7.53
CA ILE A 84 -6.96 39.36 -6.39
C ILE A 84 -8.35 38.72 -6.28
N GLU A 85 -9.06 38.62 -7.40
CA GLU A 85 -10.39 37.96 -7.41
C GLU A 85 -10.31 36.48 -7.02
N ALA A 86 -9.29 35.78 -7.51
CA ALA A 86 -9.08 34.36 -7.14
C ALA A 86 -8.82 34.19 -5.65
N GLN A 87 -7.99 35.07 -5.07
CA GLN A 87 -7.71 35.07 -3.63
C GLN A 87 -8.97 35.39 -2.81
N ASP A 88 -9.74 36.41 -3.19
CA ASP A 88 -11.00 36.76 -2.51
C ASP A 88 -12.01 35.60 -2.55
N ASN A 89 -12.10 34.88 -3.69
CA ASN A 89 -12.94 33.69 -3.80
C ASN A 89 -12.44 32.55 -2.88
N PHE A 90 -11.12 32.37 -2.75
CA PHE A 90 -10.53 31.40 -1.84
C PHE A 90 -10.87 31.71 -0.38
N ASP A 91 -10.70 32.95 0.04
CA ASP A 91 -10.96 33.40 1.40
C ASP A 91 -12.45 33.31 1.77
N ARG A 92 -13.34 33.42 0.79
CA ARG A 92 -14.80 33.20 0.96
C ARG A 92 -15.23 31.73 0.88
N GLY A 93 -14.29 30.79 0.71
CA GLY A 93 -14.58 29.35 0.60
C GLY A 93 -15.19 28.95 -0.75
N LYS A 94 -15.15 29.81 -1.76
CA LYS A 94 -15.59 29.54 -3.13
C LYS A 94 -14.48 28.84 -3.91
N TYR A 95 -14.18 27.61 -3.53
CA TYR A 95 -12.98 26.92 -3.99
C TYR A 95 -12.95 26.62 -5.49
N CYS A 96 -14.10 26.31 -6.11
CA CYS A 96 -14.16 26.07 -7.56
C CYS A 96 -13.87 27.35 -8.36
N GLU A 97 -14.42 28.49 -7.93
CA GLU A 97 -14.19 29.79 -8.55
C GLU A 97 -12.76 30.27 -8.34
N ALA A 98 -12.22 30.07 -7.12
CA ALA A 98 -10.83 30.40 -6.79
C ALA A 98 -9.86 29.61 -7.68
N TYR A 99 -10.06 28.31 -7.81
CA TYR A 99 -9.25 27.46 -8.69
C TYR A 99 -9.28 27.94 -10.15
N ALA A 100 -10.48 28.23 -10.67
CA ALA A 100 -10.63 28.74 -12.02
C ALA A 100 -9.92 30.09 -12.22
N GLY A 101 -9.96 30.98 -11.21
CA GLY A 101 -9.25 32.25 -11.20
C GLY A 101 -7.72 32.07 -11.22
N PHE A 102 -7.18 31.25 -10.33
CA PHE A 102 -5.75 30.92 -10.31
C PHE A 102 -5.28 30.26 -11.61
N LYS A 103 -6.08 29.34 -12.16
CA LYS A 103 -5.82 28.70 -13.46
C LYS A 103 -5.81 29.72 -14.60
N LYS A 104 -6.70 30.71 -14.58
CA LYS A 104 -6.72 31.78 -15.55
C LYS A 104 -5.47 32.66 -15.41
N TYR A 105 -5.03 32.94 -14.18
CA TYR A 105 -3.79 33.68 -13.91
C TYR A 105 -2.56 32.97 -14.50
N THR A 106 -2.42 31.65 -14.39
CA THR A 106 -1.31 30.92 -15.02
C THR A 106 -1.29 31.03 -16.55
N GLY A 107 -2.39 31.35 -17.19
CA GLY A 107 -2.45 31.65 -18.62
C GLY A 107 -1.83 32.99 -18.98
N PHE A 108 -1.78 33.95 -18.05
CA PHE A 108 -1.12 35.25 -18.23
C PHE A 108 0.34 35.23 -17.79
N GLU A 109 0.65 34.53 -16.70
CA GLU A 109 1.97 34.43 -16.07
C GLU A 109 2.37 32.96 -15.90
N PRO A 110 2.71 32.25 -17.00
CA PRO A 110 2.94 30.82 -16.96
C PRO A 110 4.23 30.39 -16.21
N ASP A 111 5.20 31.32 -16.12
CA ASP A 111 6.48 31.09 -15.43
C ASP A 111 6.41 31.42 -13.92
N SER A 112 5.27 31.98 -13.45
CA SER A 112 5.07 32.33 -12.04
C SER A 112 4.45 31.18 -11.24
N CYS A 113 5.05 30.88 -10.09
CA CYS A 113 4.54 29.82 -9.19
C CYS A 113 3.24 30.22 -8.46
N VAL A 114 2.90 31.50 -8.36
CA VAL A 114 1.79 32.03 -7.56
C VAL A 114 0.44 31.41 -7.94
N GLY A 115 0.17 31.27 -9.24
CA GLY A 115 -1.07 30.66 -9.71
C GLY A 115 -1.16 29.16 -9.38
N TYR A 116 -0.06 28.45 -9.55
CA TYR A 116 0.01 27.01 -9.19
C TYR A 116 -0.08 26.79 -7.70
N GLU A 117 0.55 27.66 -6.90
CA GLU A 117 0.46 27.64 -5.44
C GLU A 117 -1.00 27.87 -4.97
N GLY A 118 -1.69 28.85 -5.56
CA GLY A 118 -3.10 29.12 -5.28
C GLY A 118 -4.00 27.92 -5.60
N MET A 119 -3.82 27.29 -6.78
CA MET A 119 -4.54 26.08 -7.14
C MET A 119 -4.23 24.92 -6.18
N TYR A 120 -2.97 24.73 -5.81
CA TYR A 120 -2.56 23.68 -4.86
C TYR A 120 -3.20 23.88 -3.48
N LYS A 121 -3.22 25.12 -2.95
CA LYS A 121 -3.91 25.45 -1.70
C LYS A 121 -5.40 25.12 -1.75
N VAL A 122 -6.08 25.39 -2.88
CA VAL A 122 -7.49 25.01 -3.08
C VAL A 122 -7.66 23.49 -2.95
N ILE A 123 -6.81 22.68 -3.61
CA ILE A 123 -6.89 21.22 -3.54
C ILE A 123 -6.67 20.73 -2.11
N LEU A 124 -5.72 21.30 -1.37
CA LEU A 124 -5.49 20.94 0.03
C LEU A 124 -6.72 21.23 0.90
N LYS A 125 -7.40 22.36 0.71
CA LYS A 125 -8.63 22.69 1.46
C LYS A 125 -9.80 21.75 1.13
N LEU A 126 -9.92 21.32 -0.11
CA LEU A 126 -10.93 20.33 -0.50
C LEU A 126 -10.64 18.94 0.07
N LYS A 127 -9.36 18.58 0.16
CA LYS A 127 -8.91 17.31 0.74
C LYS A 127 -9.22 17.20 2.22
N ASP A 128 -9.07 18.27 3.00
CA ASP A 128 -9.38 18.27 4.45
C ASP A 128 -10.82 17.86 4.75
N ASN A 129 -11.73 17.97 3.75
CA ASN A 129 -13.13 17.57 3.84
C ASN A 129 -13.42 16.13 3.40
N THR A 130 -12.41 15.40 2.87
CA THR A 130 -12.60 14.04 2.33
C THR A 130 -11.65 13.05 3.01
N SER A 131 -12.20 12.12 3.79
CA SER A 131 -11.44 11.12 4.58
C SER A 131 -10.95 9.91 3.78
N LYS A 132 -10.70 10.01 2.48
CA LYS A 132 -10.31 8.87 1.64
C LYS A 132 -8.79 8.82 1.44
N GLU A 133 -8.20 7.69 1.80
CA GLU A 133 -6.77 7.35 1.65
C GLU A 133 -6.22 7.54 0.20
N LYS A 134 -7.11 7.49 -0.81
CA LYS A 134 -6.77 7.72 -2.22
C LYS A 134 -6.30 9.14 -2.55
N ASP A 135 -6.61 10.10 -1.68
CA ASP A 135 -6.32 11.53 -1.94
C ASP A 135 -5.03 12.01 -1.25
N LYS A 136 -4.21 11.09 -0.68
CA LYS A 136 -2.97 11.47 0.03
C LYS A 136 -2.05 12.36 -0.82
N TYR A 137 -2.02 12.16 -2.11
CA TYR A 137 -1.18 12.87 -3.05
C TYR A 137 -1.95 13.81 -4.00
N ALA A 138 -3.17 14.20 -3.60
CA ALA A 138 -3.96 15.17 -4.36
C ALA A 138 -3.20 16.49 -4.50
N GLY A 139 -3.18 17.04 -5.70
CA GLY A 139 -2.49 18.29 -6.01
C GLY A 139 -1.00 18.15 -6.38
N TYR A 140 -0.41 16.95 -6.36
CA TYR A 140 1.00 16.77 -6.72
C TYR A 140 1.31 17.10 -8.18
N ASP A 141 0.32 17.05 -9.08
CA ASP A 141 0.41 17.54 -10.44
C ASP A 141 0.63 19.06 -10.49
N LEU A 142 -0.01 19.82 -9.60
CA LEU A 142 0.18 21.26 -9.44
C LEU A 142 1.50 21.59 -8.74
N LEU A 143 1.83 20.85 -7.70
CA LEU A 143 3.09 20.98 -6.98
C LEU A 143 4.28 20.78 -7.92
N ASN A 144 4.24 19.76 -8.79
CA ASN A 144 5.29 19.53 -9.78
C ASN A 144 5.43 20.70 -10.78
N LYS A 145 4.32 21.31 -11.18
CA LYS A 145 4.35 22.52 -12.01
C LYS A 145 4.91 23.71 -11.24
N MET A 146 4.49 23.90 -9.98
CA MET A 146 4.94 25.00 -9.13
C MET A 146 6.46 24.98 -8.93
N ILE A 147 7.05 23.84 -8.56
CA ILE A 147 8.50 23.71 -8.38
C ILE A 147 9.30 23.84 -9.69
N SER A 148 8.63 23.73 -10.83
CA SER A 148 9.24 23.95 -12.15
C SER A 148 9.30 25.43 -12.56
N CYS A 149 8.58 26.32 -11.86
CA CYS A 149 8.58 27.75 -12.11
C CYS A 149 9.91 28.42 -11.69
N LYS A 150 10.31 29.49 -12.40
CA LYS A 150 11.59 30.17 -12.17
C LYS A 150 11.61 30.95 -10.86
N ASP A 151 10.48 31.47 -10.42
CA ASP A 151 10.29 32.27 -9.22
C ASP A 151 9.96 31.46 -7.97
N CYS A 152 9.93 30.11 -8.08
CA CYS A 152 9.66 29.24 -6.95
C CYS A 152 10.89 29.08 -6.06
N ASP A 153 10.74 29.37 -4.77
CA ASP A 153 11.70 28.96 -3.75
C ASP A 153 11.50 27.47 -3.42
N LYS A 154 12.20 26.65 -4.21
CA LYS A 154 12.10 25.18 -4.08
C LYS A 154 12.50 24.69 -2.69
N GLU A 155 13.51 25.31 -2.10
CA GLU A 155 14.03 24.90 -0.80
C GLU A 155 12.98 25.13 0.30
N ALA A 156 12.35 26.30 0.29
CA ALA A 156 11.29 26.60 1.24
C ALA A 156 10.06 25.67 1.11
N VAL A 157 9.72 25.27 -0.12
CA VAL A 157 8.57 24.40 -0.39
C VAL A 157 8.88 22.94 -0.09
N LEU A 158 10.05 22.45 -0.51
CA LEU A 158 10.37 21.02 -0.49
C LEU A 158 10.97 20.54 0.83
N THR A 159 11.66 21.40 1.58
CA THR A 159 12.30 20.97 2.84
C THR A 159 11.32 20.40 3.86
N PRO A 160 10.16 21.02 4.16
CA PRO A 160 9.18 20.45 5.09
C PRO A 160 8.62 19.11 4.58
N MET A 161 8.32 19.04 3.27
CA MET A 161 7.79 17.83 2.65
C MET A 161 8.81 16.69 2.66
N MET A 162 10.08 17.00 2.41
CA MET A 162 11.18 16.07 2.45
C MET A 162 11.35 15.50 3.86
N GLN A 163 11.33 16.35 4.89
CA GLN A 163 11.42 15.92 6.28
C GLN A 163 10.29 14.96 6.65
N GLN A 164 9.07 15.30 6.28
CA GLN A 164 7.92 14.43 6.52
C GLN A 164 8.02 13.10 5.76
N TYR A 165 8.38 13.16 4.47
CA TYR A 165 8.54 11.97 3.64
C TYR A 165 9.60 11.01 4.19
N VAL A 166 10.77 11.56 4.57
CA VAL A 166 11.86 10.78 5.18
C VAL A 166 11.43 10.17 6.50
N ALA A 167 10.72 10.94 7.35
CA ALA A 167 10.21 10.44 8.62
C ALA A 167 9.22 9.27 8.42
N GLU A 168 8.23 9.43 7.53
CA GLU A 168 7.27 8.37 7.21
C GLU A 168 7.95 7.14 6.59
N LYS A 169 8.90 7.34 5.67
CA LYS A 169 9.68 6.26 5.05
C LYS A 169 10.45 5.48 6.10
N THR A 170 11.20 6.20 6.95
CA THR A 170 12.01 5.60 8.02
C THR A 170 11.15 4.85 9.04
N GLU A 171 9.99 5.38 9.42
CA GLU A 171 9.06 4.71 10.32
C GLU A 171 8.51 3.41 9.71
N ASN A 172 8.08 3.46 8.44
CA ASN A 172 7.57 2.30 7.74
C ASN A 172 8.64 1.21 7.56
N GLU A 173 9.85 1.59 7.16
CA GLU A 173 10.99 0.67 7.01
C GLU A 173 11.36 0.04 8.36
N SER A 174 11.42 0.84 9.44
CA SER A 174 11.68 0.35 10.80
C SER A 174 10.59 -0.62 11.27
N ARG A 175 9.31 -0.31 11.01
CA ARG A 175 8.18 -1.19 11.35
C ARG A 175 8.25 -2.51 10.57
N ASN A 176 8.51 -2.44 9.26
CA ASN A 176 8.62 -3.62 8.42
C ASN A 176 9.80 -4.50 8.84
N LEU A 177 10.96 -3.91 9.07
CA LEU A 177 12.14 -4.62 9.54
C LEU A 177 11.91 -5.27 10.90
N LYS A 178 11.26 -4.56 11.84
CA LYS A 178 10.89 -5.12 13.14
C LYS A 178 9.98 -6.35 13.01
N ASN A 179 8.99 -6.29 12.13
CA ASN A 179 8.08 -7.41 11.89
C ASN A 179 8.83 -8.59 11.26
N GLU A 180 9.70 -8.33 10.29
CA GLU A 180 10.52 -9.33 9.62
C GLU A 180 11.46 -10.05 10.60
N VAL A 181 12.17 -9.28 11.44
CA VAL A 181 13.07 -9.82 12.48
C VAL A 181 12.28 -10.65 13.50
N ASN A 182 11.16 -10.14 14.00
CA ASN A 182 10.34 -10.86 14.96
C ASN A 182 9.81 -12.20 14.41
N ASN A 183 9.35 -12.21 13.15
CA ASN A 183 8.90 -13.41 12.49
C ASN A 183 10.04 -14.42 12.33
N ALA A 184 11.19 -13.98 11.80
CA ALA A 184 12.36 -14.85 11.61
C ALA A 184 12.89 -15.40 12.94
N CYS A 185 12.95 -14.59 13.99
CA CYS A 185 13.34 -15.03 15.32
C CYS A 185 12.35 -16.07 15.89
N SER A 186 11.05 -15.80 15.73
CA SER A 186 9.98 -16.72 16.20
C SER A 186 10.04 -18.06 15.49
N GLU A 187 10.20 -18.06 14.16
CA GLU A 187 10.31 -19.28 13.35
C GLU A 187 11.51 -20.16 13.74
N ASN A 188 12.59 -19.53 14.18
CA ASN A 188 13.82 -20.22 14.58
C ASN A 188 13.94 -20.42 16.12
N GLY A 189 12.93 -20.07 16.90
CA GLY A 189 12.93 -20.19 18.35
C GLY A 189 13.95 -19.28 19.06
N ILE A 190 14.31 -18.15 18.43
CA ILE A 190 15.29 -17.18 18.93
C ILE A 190 14.53 -16.12 19.76
N LYS A 191 15.01 -15.86 20.96
CA LYS A 191 14.54 -14.73 21.77
C LYS A 191 15.32 -13.47 21.36
N ASN A 192 14.58 -12.39 21.06
CA ASN A 192 15.18 -11.09 20.78
C ASN A 192 14.63 -10.02 21.72
N ASN A 193 15.43 -9.02 22.03
CA ASN A 193 15.03 -7.87 22.85
C ASN A 193 14.89 -6.59 22.02
N GLY A 194 15.04 -6.70 20.69
CA GLY A 194 14.97 -5.58 19.77
C GLY A 194 15.41 -5.97 18.36
N VAL A 195 15.33 -5.02 17.41
CA VAL A 195 15.65 -5.28 16.00
C VAL A 195 17.11 -5.64 15.82
N GLU A 196 18.03 -4.83 16.39
CA GLU A 196 19.46 -5.02 16.25
C GLU A 196 19.93 -6.34 16.90
N ASP A 197 19.49 -6.61 18.14
CA ASP A 197 19.77 -7.87 18.83
C ASP A 197 19.22 -9.06 18.06
N GLY A 198 18.02 -8.92 17.49
CA GLY A 198 17.39 -9.97 16.70
C GLY A 198 18.18 -10.27 15.41
N ILE A 199 18.66 -9.26 14.70
CA ILE A 199 19.48 -9.43 13.50
C ILE A 199 20.81 -10.15 13.85
N LYS A 200 21.52 -9.70 14.88
CA LYS A 200 22.76 -10.35 15.34
C LYS A 200 22.53 -11.81 15.72
N ALA A 201 21.46 -12.08 16.47
CA ALA A 201 21.09 -13.44 16.86
C ALA A 201 20.74 -14.33 15.65
N LEU A 202 20.09 -13.78 14.62
CA LEU A 202 19.80 -14.51 13.38
C LEU A 202 21.06 -14.80 12.58
N ILE A 203 22.00 -13.86 12.48
CA ILE A 203 23.31 -14.07 11.84
C ILE A 203 24.05 -15.21 12.54
N GLU A 204 24.23 -15.11 13.86
CA GLU A 204 24.91 -16.14 14.66
C GLU A 204 24.21 -17.50 14.53
N PHE A 205 22.89 -17.52 14.52
CA PHE A 205 22.12 -18.77 14.35
C PHE A 205 22.40 -19.42 13.00
N TYR A 206 22.33 -18.69 11.89
CA TYR A 206 22.55 -19.28 10.57
C TYR A 206 24.02 -19.65 10.32
N GLU A 207 24.99 -18.88 10.82
CA GLU A 207 26.40 -19.23 10.80
C GLU A 207 26.65 -20.54 11.58
N LYS A 208 26.09 -20.66 12.78
CA LYS A 208 26.18 -21.87 13.57
C LYS A 208 25.51 -23.06 12.89
N GLN A 209 24.33 -22.89 12.28
CA GLN A 209 23.69 -23.96 11.51
C GLN A 209 24.52 -24.39 10.32
N LYS A 210 25.17 -23.45 9.61
CA LYS A 210 26.10 -23.75 8.55
C LYS A 210 27.25 -24.62 9.07
N ASP A 211 27.93 -24.21 10.14
CA ASP A 211 29.07 -24.93 10.74
C ASP A 211 28.68 -26.35 11.18
N ILE A 212 27.48 -26.49 11.76
CA ILE A 212 26.95 -27.81 12.16
C ILE A 212 26.76 -28.69 10.92
N THR A 213 26.16 -28.13 9.88
CA THR A 213 25.86 -28.82 8.63
C THR A 213 27.13 -29.23 7.90
N GLU A 214 28.13 -28.35 7.85
CA GLU A 214 29.47 -28.65 7.28
C GLU A 214 30.16 -29.80 8.03
N LYS A 215 30.17 -29.77 9.36
CA LYS A 215 30.75 -30.85 10.18
C LYS A 215 30.04 -32.19 9.99
N GLN A 216 28.71 -32.15 9.85
CA GLN A 216 27.90 -33.35 9.57
C GLN A 216 28.20 -33.88 8.17
N TYR A 217 28.33 -33.01 7.18
CA TYR A 217 28.68 -33.35 5.81
C TYR A 217 30.05 -34.03 5.74
N GLU A 218 31.10 -33.43 6.37
CA GLU A 218 32.40 -34.01 6.37
C GLU A 218 32.44 -35.39 7.06
N LYS A 219 31.75 -35.51 8.20
CA LYS A 219 31.63 -36.82 8.89
C LYS A 219 30.93 -37.85 8.01
N TYR A 220 29.89 -37.47 7.30
CA TYR A 220 29.17 -38.35 6.35
C TYR A 220 30.09 -38.75 5.18
N ARG A 221 30.85 -37.80 4.62
CA ARG A 221 31.82 -38.00 3.56
C ARG A 221 32.91 -38.97 3.99
N GLU A 222 33.55 -38.73 5.13
CA GLU A 222 34.60 -39.59 5.69
C GLU A 222 34.11 -41.03 5.94
N SER A 223 32.91 -41.15 6.53
CA SER A 223 32.27 -42.47 6.75
C SER A 223 32.01 -43.19 5.45
N SER A 224 31.51 -42.49 4.43
CA SER A 224 31.19 -43.09 3.11
C SER A 224 32.43 -43.56 2.37
N ILE A 225 33.53 -42.78 2.46
CA ILE A 225 34.84 -43.14 1.86
C ILE A 225 35.37 -44.38 2.56
N LYS A 226 35.39 -44.37 3.89
CA LYS A 226 35.89 -45.48 4.71
C LYS A 226 35.06 -46.78 4.47
N ASP A 227 33.74 -46.68 4.42
CA ASP A 227 32.90 -47.83 4.17
C ASP A 227 33.13 -48.43 2.77
N TYR A 228 33.39 -47.57 1.76
CA TYR A 228 33.71 -48.01 0.43
C TYR A 228 35.12 -48.68 0.40
N GLU A 229 36.12 -48.09 1.00
CA GLU A 229 37.47 -48.63 1.07
C GLU A 229 37.50 -50.01 1.75
N GLU A 230 36.87 -50.10 2.94
CA GLU A 230 36.74 -51.33 3.69
C GLU A 230 36.01 -52.42 2.85
N TYR A 231 34.89 -52.06 2.18
CA TYR A 231 34.15 -52.98 1.35
C TYR A 231 34.95 -53.42 0.10
N SER A 232 35.69 -52.51 -0.52
CA SER A 232 36.50 -52.79 -1.71
C SER A 232 37.66 -53.71 -1.42
N ALA A 233 38.26 -53.58 -0.24
CA ALA A 233 39.37 -54.41 0.23
C ALA A 233 38.96 -55.84 0.66
N MET A 234 37.66 -56.09 0.89
CA MET A 234 37.17 -57.42 1.27
C MET A 234 37.26 -58.43 0.11
N SER A 235 37.55 -59.68 0.45
CA SER A 235 37.44 -60.82 -0.50
C SER A 235 35.98 -61.06 -0.88
N ASP A 236 35.76 -61.72 -2.00
CA ASP A 236 34.40 -62.03 -2.47
C ASP A 236 33.60 -62.92 -1.52
N GLU A 237 34.31 -63.77 -0.78
CA GLU A 237 33.70 -64.60 0.27
C GLU A 237 33.26 -63.77 1.48
N GLU A 238 34.09 -62.84 1.91
CA GLU A 238 33.75 -61.90 3.01
C GLU A 238 32.61 -60.96 2.64
N LYS A 239 32.56 -60.45 1.39
CA LYS A 239 31.46 -59.68 0.86
C LYS A 239 30.13 -60.46 0.89
N LYS A 240 30.15 -61.72 0.48
CA LYS A 240 28.99 -62.59 0.55
C LYS A 240 28.54 -62.84 1.98
N LYS A 241 29.49 -63.12 2.91
CA LYS A 241 29.20 -63.35 4.31
C LYS A 241 28.59 -62.09 4.98
N LYS A 242 29.13 -60.91 4.71
CA LYS A 242 28.66 -59.61 5.24
C LYS A 242 27.22 -59.34 4.72
N LYS A 243 26.93 -59.61 3.44
CA LYS A 243 25.60 -59.48 2.86
C LYS A 243 24.60 -60.43 3.54
N LEU A 244 25.00 -61.71 3.73
CA LEU A 244 24.14 -62.70 4.40
C LEU A 244 23.83 -62.31 5.85
N LEU A 245 24.81 -61.79 6.58
CA LEU A 245 24.64 -61.36 7.96
C LEU A 245 23.67 -60.21 8.10
N LYS A 246 23.71 -59.26 7.15
CA LYS A 246 22.80 -58.12 7.10
C LYS A 246 21.35 -58.50 6.74
N LEU A 247 21.14 -59.65 6.06
CA LEU A 247 19.82 -60.15 5.73
C LEU A 247 19.10 -60.84 6.92
N ILE A 248 19.84 -61.29 7.92
CA ILE A 248 19.27 -62.05 9.05
C ILE A 248 18.21 -61.26 9.81
N PRO A 249 18.43 -60.01 10.27
CA PRO A 249 17.44 -59.24 11.02
C PRO A 249 16.14 -59.00 10.27
N PRO A 250 16.13 -58.47 9.00
CA PRO A 250 14.90 -58.22 8.28
C PRO A 250 14.15 -59.53 7.94
N VAL A 251 14.86 -60.63 7.67
CA VAL A 251 14.23 -61.94 7.43
C VAL A 251 13.55 -62.45 8.69
N ILE A 252 14.18 -62.34 9.86
CA ILE A 252 13.58 -62.74 11.15
C ILE A 252 12.32 -61.92 11.43
N ILE A 253 12.40 -60.58 11.24
CA ILE A 253 11.23 -59.70 11.44
C ILE A 253 10.11 -60.04 10.46
N GLY A 254 10.42 -60.28 9.20
CA GLY A 254 9.46 -60.68 8.16
C GLY A 254 8.76 -62.02 8.55
N VAL A 255 9.53 -63.03 8.98
CA VAL A 255 8.98 -64.32 9.39
C VAL A 255 8.14 -64.20 10.66
N LEU A 256 8.60 -63.48 11.67
CA LEU A 256 7.85 -63.23 12.89
C LEU A 256 6.53 -62.49 12.61
N SER A 257 6.53 -61.54 11.69
CA SER A 257 5.31 -60.81 11.30
C SER A 257 4.29 -61.74 10.62
N LEU A 258 4.74 -62.72 9.85
CA LEU A 258 3.87 -63.72 9.23
C LEU A 258 3.21 -64.63 10.26
N ILE A 259 3.88 -64.88 11.39
CA ILE A 259 3.38 -65.79 12.47
C ILE A 259 2.47 -65.03 13.43
N PHE A 260 2.86 -63.85 13.87
CA PHE A 260 2.21 -63.16 14.98
C PHE A 260 1.24 -62.04 14.59
N LEU A 261 1.31 -61.49 13.35
CA LEU A 261 0.41 -60.43 12.91
C LEU A 261 -0.69 -60.98 12.02
N HIS A 262 -1.88 -60.39 12.09
CA HIS A 262 -3.04 -60.77 11.29
C HIS A 262 -3.54 -59.59 10.45
N GLY A 263 -4.15 -59.88 9.31
CA GLY A 263 -4.74 -58.87 8.44
C GLY A 263 -3.76 -57.95 7.70
N PHE A 264 -4.15 -56.74 7.48
CA PHE A 264 -3.41 -55.71 6.68
C PHE A 264 -2.02 -55.42 7.24
N PHE A 265 -1.88 -55.30 8.54
CA PHE A 265 -0.62 -54.96 9.20
C PHE A 265 0.49 -55.99 8.95
N ARG A 266 0.15 -57.25 8.81
CA ARG A 266 1.08 -58.33 8.46
C ARG A 266 1.84 -58.03 7.17
N TRP A 267 1.13 -57.62 6.12
CA TRP A 267 1.71 -57.33 4.82
C TRP A 267 2.54 -56.07 4.85
N VAL A 268 2.12 -55.03 5.59
CA VAL A 268 2.90 -53.80 5.76
C VAL A 268 4.27 -54.07 6.35
N VAL A 269 4.33 -54.89 7.45
CA VAL A 269 5.61 -55.23 8.08
C VAL A 269 6.48 -56.10 7.17
N VAL A 270 5.90 -57.04 6.41
CA VAL A 270 6.63 -57.84 5.43
C VAL A 270 7.23 -56.96 4.32
N ILE A 271 6.47 -56.01 3.79
CA ILE A 271 6.96 -55.07 2.77
C ILE A 271 8.11 -54.24 3.33
N ILE A 272 7.96 -53.70 4.54
CA ILE A 272 9.03 -52.95 5.20
C ILE A 272 10.28 -53.80 5.39
N ALA A 273 10.14 -55.06 5.81
CA ALA A 273 11.25 -55.99 6.00
C ALA A 273 11.94 -56.33 4.67
N VAL A 274 11.20 -56.49 3.57
CA VAL A 274 11.76 -56.70 2.22
C VAL A 274 12.53 -55.46 1.75
N ILE A 275 11.95 -54.27 1.91
CA ILE A 275 12.64 -53.01 1.57
C ILE A 275 13.91 -52.84 2.40
N TRP A 276 13.84 -53.10 3.70
CA TRP A 276 15.01 -53.06 4.58
C TRP A 276 16.08 -54.09 4.18
N ALA A 277 15.70 -55.32 3.86
CA ALA A 277 16.61 -56.34 3.37
C ALA A 277 17.33 -55.88 2.08
N TRP A 278 16.56 -55.28 1.15
CA TRP A 278 17.12 -54.76 -0.10
C TRP A 278 18.09 -53.62 0.11
N LEU A 279 17.74 -52.65 0.94
CA LEU A 279 18.60 -51.52 1.30
C LEU A 279 19.87 -51.94 2.04
N SER A 280 19.76 -52.92 2.98
CA SER A 280 20.90 -53.35 3.79
C SER A 280 21.92 -54.20 3.04
N THR A 281 21.55 -54.77 1.89
CA THR A 281 22.46 -55.57 1.01
C THR A 281 23.08 -54.77 -0.10
N ALA A 282 22.68 -53.50 -0.29
CA ALA A 282 23.33 -52.64 -1.27
C ALA A 282 24.82 -52.46 -0.94
N ALA A 283 25.67 -52.59 -1.97
CA ALA A 283 27.10 -52.31 -1.80
C ALA A 283 27.27 -50.83 -1.56
N PRO A 284 28.23 -50.38 -0.71
CA PRO A 284 28.60 -49.01 -0.62
C PRO A 284 29.00 -48.47 -1.99
N SER A 285 28.45 -47.35 -2.40
CA SER A 285 28.87 -46.67 -3.62
C SER A 285 30.17 -45.88 -3.36
N LYS A 286 31.00 -45.75 -4.39
CA LYS A 286 32.12 -44.83 -4.34
C LYS A 286 31.59 -43.45 -4.07
N TRP A 287 32.32 -42.73 -3.19
CA TRP A 287 31.93 -41.32 -2.94
C TRP A 287 31.96 -40.51 -4.25
N ASP A 288 30.89 -39.81 -4.49
CA ASP A 288 30.76 -38.90 -5.63
C ASP A 288 30.31 -37.54 -5.11
N GLU A 289 31.12 -36.53 -5.35
CA GLU A 289 30.86 -35.17 -4.92
C GLU A 289 29.67 -34.53 -5.63
N ASP A 290 29.29 -35.06 -6.80
CA ASP A 290 28.13 -34.60 -7.59
C ASP A 290 26.88 -35.48 -7.38
N SER A 291 26.96 -36.41 -6.41
CA SER A 291 25.81 -37.24 -6.03
C SER A 291 24.64 -36.40 -5.52
N SER A 292 23.43 -36.88 -5.71
CA SER A 292 22.21 -36.23 -5.18
C SER A 292 22.29 -35.94 -3.68
N ASP A 293 22.90 -36.81 -2.90
CA ASP A 293 23.02 -36.66 -1.46
C ASP A 293 24.08 -35.63 -1.09
N SER A 294 25.23 -35.61 -1.79
CA SER A 294 26.23 -34.54 -1.63
C SER A 294 25.65 -33.17 -1.97
N ASN A 295 24.90 -33.07 -3.05
CA ASN A 295 24.28 -31.82 -3.48
C ASN A 295 23.24 -31.32 -2.46
N LYS A 296 22.44 -32.20 -1.83
CA LYS A 296 21.51 -31.78 -0.75
C LYS A 296 22.22 -31.14 0.44
N TRP A 297 23.39 -31.67 0.82
CA TRP A 297 24.19 -31.07 1.89
C TRP A 297 24.75 -29.71 1.48
N LYS A 298 25.33 -29.63 0.27
CA LYS A 298 25.85 -28.36 -0.29
C LYS A 298 24.74 -27.31 -0.38
N ASP A 299 23.54 -27.67 -0.83
CA ASP A 299 22.38 -26.78 -0.91
C ASP A 299 21.97 -26.29 0.49
N SER A 300 21.99 -27.16 1.49
CA SER A 300 21.67 -26.78 2.88
C SER A 300 22.72 -25.81 3.46
N ILE A 301 24.01 -26.06 3.21
CA ILE A 301 25.11 -25.17 3.62
C ILE A 301 24.95 -23.79 2.94
N ASN A 302 24.74 -23.78 1.63
CA ASN A 302 24.56 -22.56 0.84
C ASN A 302 23.31 -21.78 1.29
N SER A 303 22.21 -22.48 1.59
CA SER A 303 20.99 -21.84 2.10
C SER A 303 21.24 -21.13 3.43
N ASN A 304 21.94 -21.75 4.37
CA ASN A 304 22.28 -21.12 5.65
C ASN A 304 23.23 -19.93 5.45
N GLN A 305 24.23 -20.04 4.56
CA GLN A 305 25.10 -18.93 4.21
C GLN A 305 24.31 -17.75 3.62
N THR A 306 23.45 -18.01 2.63
CA THR A 306 22.63 -16.97 1.98
C THR A 306 21.75 -16.25 3.01
N ARG A 307 21.18 -16.96 3.97
CA ARG A 307 20.36 -16.36 5.03
C ARG A 307 21.20 -15.51 6.00
N ALA A 308 22.38 -15.98 6.36
CA ALA A 308 23.31 -15.19 7.18
C ALA A 308 23.72 -13.90 6.47
N ASP A 309 24.10 -13.97 5.19
CA ASP A 309 24.49 -12.82 4.38
C ASP A 309 23.34 -11.83 4.17
N TYR A 310 22.12 -12.33 4.01
CA TYR A 310 20.90 -11.48 3.96
C TYR A 310 20.78 -10.62 5.22
N TRP A 311 20.92 -11.22 6.42
CA TRP A 311 20.82 -10.48 7.67
C TRP A 311 22.00 -9.54 7.90
N LYS A 312 23.24 -9.90 7.46
CA LYS A 312 24.39 -8.98 7.45
C LYS A 312 24.13 -7.74 6.61
N THR A 313 23.57 -7.92 5.43
CA THR A 313 23.18 -6.78 4.58
C THR A 313 22.12 -5.89 5.26
N LYS A 314 21.19 -6.47 6.02
CA LYS A 314 20.23 -5.69 6.81
C LYS A 314 20.91 -4.95 7.97
N GLU A 315 21.87 -5.55 8.65
CA GLU A 315 22.67 -4.90 9.70
C GLU A 315 23.46 -3.71 9.16
N GLU A 316 24.11 -3.88 8.01
CA GLU A 316 24.85 -2.80 7.34
C GLU A 316 23.94 -1.61 7.01
N ARG A 317 22.76 -1.88 6.46
CA ARG A 317 21.79 -0.83 6.13
C ARG A 317 21.21 -0.08 7.33
N LEU A 318 21.19 -0.68 8.52
CA LEU A 318 20.79 0.04 9.75
C LEU A 318 21.75 1.17 10.09
N ASN A 319 23.02 1.02 9.69
CA ASN A 319 24.08 1.99 9.97
C ASN A 319 24.30 3.00 8.83
N ASP A 320 23.74 2.71 7.64
CA ASP A 320 23.91 3.54 6.44
C ASP A 320 22.74 4.54 6.36
N LYS A 321 23.01 5.78 6.77
CA LYS A 321 22.07 6.89 6.63
C LYS A 321 22.27 7.49 5.24
N GLU A 322 21.53 7.02 4.26
CA GLU A 322 21.41 7.71 2.98
C GLU A 322 20.89 9.13 3.21
N GLU A 323 21.66 10.11 2.80
CA GLU A 323 21.26 11.52 2.86
C GLU A 323 20.28 11.78 1.72
N PHE A 324 19.00 11.93 2.07
CA PHE A 324 17.94 12.24 1.11
C PHE A 324 17.96 13.74 0.78
N THR A 325 18.10 14.08 -0.50
CA THR A 325 18.31 15.44 -0.97
C THR A 325 17.01 16.09 -1.54
N ILE A 326 17.04 17.39 -1.75
CA ILE A 326 15.94 18.12 -2.44
C ILE A 326 15.72 17.57 -3.85
N SER A 327 16.80 17.20 -4.56
CA SER A 327 16.70 16.61 -5.90
C SER A 327 15.97 15.26 -5.88
N ASP A 328 16.20 14.46 -4.84
CA ASP A 328 15.48 13.19 -4.66
C ASP A 328 14.00 13.45 -4.40
N MET A 329 13.66 14.50 -3.61
CA MET A 329 12.28 14.89 -3.37
C MET A 329 11.59 15.39 -4.63
N GLU A 330 12.27 16.17 -5.48
CA GLU A 330 11.76 16.58 -6.81
C GLU A 330 11.42 15.35 -7.66
N SER A 331 12.31 14.34 -7.68
CA SER A 331 12.08 13.10 -8.40
C SER A 331 10.85 12.35 -7.88
N VAL A 332 10.71 12.23 -6.56
CA VAL A 332 9.55 11.61 -5.91
C VAL A 332 8.25 12.32 -6.28
N ILE A 333 8.23 13.66 -6.23
CA ILE A 333 7.05 14.46 -6.62
C ILE A 333 6.70 14.24 -8.08
N ASN A 334 7.68 14.24 -8.97
CA ASN A 334 7.47 14.02 -10.39
C ASN A 334 6.87 12.64 -10.67
N ASP A 335 7.33 11.60 -9.98
CA ASP A 335 6.82 10.24 -10.16
C ASP A 335 5.41 10.07 -9.57
N ILE A 336 5.14 10.64 -8.42
CA ILE A 336 3.80 10.64 -7.82
C ILE A 336 2.82 11.44 -8.70
N SER A 337 3.25 12.58 -9.25
CA SER A 337 2.40 13.44 -10.09
C SER A 337 1.88 12.75 -11.35
N LYS A 338 2.58 11.71 -11.84
CA LYS A 338 2.15 10.89 -12.99
C LYS A 338 1.06 9.88 -12.63
N SER A 339 0.96 9.51 -11.37
CA SER A 339 0.05 8.47 -10.88
C SER A 339 -1.09 8.99 -10.02
N CYS A 340 -1.06 10.25 -9.58
CA CYS A 340 -2.12 10.85 -8.79
C CYS A 340 -3.32 11.26 -9.64
N SER A 341 -4.49 11.44 -8.99
CA SER A 341 -5.67 12.02 -9.62
C SER A 341 -5.37 13.45 -10.08
N SER A 342 -5.86 13.83 -11.26
CA SER A 342 -5.72 15.18 -11.76
C SER A 342 -6.44 16.18 -10.86
N SER A 343 -5.80 17.28 -10.53
CA SER A 343 -6.42 18.36 -9.76
C SER A 343 -7.66 18.94 -10.46
N ASP A 344 -7.68 18.98 -11.79
CA ASP A 344 -8.86 19.38 -12.57
C ASP A 344 -10.05 18.42 -12.35
N GLU A 345 -9.80 17.11 -12.22
CA GLU A 345 -10.84 16.13 -11.93
C GLU A 345 -11.41 16.30 -10.51
N ILE A 346 -10.57 16.59 -9.54
CA ILE A 346 -11.00 16.84 -8.15
C ILE A 346 -11.92 18.06 -8.10
N ILE A 347 -11.57 19.14 -8.77
CA ILE A 347 -12.37 20.37 -8.85
C ILE A 347 -13.70 20.11 -9.58
N GLU A 348 -13.67 19.37 -10.68
CA GLU A 348 -14.91 19.05 -11.42
C GLU A 348 -15.86 18.20 -10.57
N ASN A 349 -15.33 17.25 -9.81
CA ASN A 349 -16.12 16.44 -8.87
C ASN A 349 -16.74 17.30 -7.75
N GLU A 350 -15.99 18.28 -7.21
CA GLU A 350 -16.51 19.18 -6.19
C GLU A 350 -17.58 20.14 -6.79
N ARG A 351 -17.37 20.65 -8.02
CA ARG A 351 -18.36 21.48 -8.74
C ARG A 351 -19.65 20.70 -8.95
N ILE A 352 -19.56 19.45 -9.39
CA ILE A 352 -20.72 18.56 -9.57
C ILE A 352 -21.46 18.35 -8.24
N LYS A 353 -20.72 18.15 -7.15
CA LYS A 353 -21.30 17.99 -5.81
C LYS A 353 -22.04 19.24 -5.36
N GLN A 354 -21.48 20.43 -5.55
CA GLN A 354 -22.13 21.69 -5.22
C GLN A 354 -23.39 21.92 -6.07
N GLU A 355 -23.36 21.62 -7.37
CA GLU A 355 -24.53 21.66 -8.23
C GLU A 355 -25.62 20.68 -7.78
N ASP A 356 -25.24 19.47 -7.35
CA ASP A 356 -26.16 18.47 -6.83
C ASP A 356 -26.87 18.94 -5.54
N ASP A 357 -26.10 19.57 -4.63
CA ASP A 357 -26.63 20.07 -3.37
C ASP A 357 -27.63 21.23 -3.58
N ILE A 358 -27.41 22.07 -4.60
CA ILE A 358 -28.32 23.17 -4.96
C ILE A 358 -29.52 22.68 -5.77
N SER A 359 -29.33 21.68 -6.66
CA SER A 359 -30.37 21.29 -7.63
C SER A 359 -31.50 20.41 -7.05
N GLY A 360 -31.36 19.96 -5.77
CA GLY A 360 -32.33 19.10 -5.12
C GLY A 360 -32.42 17.69 -5.73
N TYR A 361 -33.57 17.03 -5.53
CA TYR A 361 -33.77 15.66 -6.01
C TYR A 361 -34.22 15.59 -7.45
N TRP A 362 -33.77 14.57 -8.15
CA TRP A 362 -34.05 14.29 -9.55
C TRP A 362 -34.70 12.91 -9.75
N ILE A 363 -35.37 12.76 -10.88
CA ILE A 363 -35.97 11.51 -11.31
C ILE A 363 -35.47 11.15 -12.70
N VAL A 364 -35.19 9.86 -12.90
CA VAL A 364 -34.95 9.26 -14.23
C VAL A 364 -36.12 8.38 -14.55
N GLU A 365 -36.73 8.58 -15.72
CA GLU A 365 -37.87 7.82 -16.20
C GLU A 365 -37.66 7.35 -17.64
N VAL A 366 -37.90 6.06 -17.87
CA VAL A 366 -37.98 5.47 -19.19
C VAL A 366 -39.37 4.85 -19.30
N GLY A 367 -40.20 5.39 -20.19
CA GLY A 367 -41.58 4.96 -20.35
C GLY A 367 -41.75 3.66 -21.14
N ARG A 368 -42.91 3.06 -20.99
CA ARG A 368 -43.35 1.93 -21.82
C ARG A 368 -43.33 2.34 -23.29
N GLY A 369 -42.65 1.62 -24.15
CA GLY A 369 -42.52 1.91 -25.58
C GLY A 369 -41.21 2.58 -26.00
N ALA A 370 -40.39 3.06 -25.06
CA ALA A 370 -39.03 3.51 -25.35
C ALA A 370 -38.02 2.34 -25.46
N MET A 371 -38.43 1.17 -24.98
CA MET A 371 -37.64 -0.06 -24.96
C MET A 371 -38.09 -1.00 -26.08
N GLU A 372 -37.61 -0.76 -27.30
CA GLU A 372 -38.04 -1.48 -28.50
C GLU A 372 -37.51 -2.92 -28.60
N SER A 373 -36.37 -3.20 -28.00
CA SER A 373 -35.73 -4.52 -27.98
C SER A 373 -35.71 -5.09 -26.58
N VAL A 374 -36.25 -6.29 -26.40
CA VAL A 374 -36.27 -7.01 -25.12
C VAL A 374 -34.87 -7.28 -24.62
N ASP A 375 -33.93 -7.66 -25.50
CA ASP A 375 -32.55 -7.98 -25.14
C ASP A 375 -31.77 -6.73 -24.67
N SER A 376 -31.88 -5.61 -25.39
CA SER A 376 -31.26 -4.33 -25.01
C SER A 376 -31.86 -3.80 -23.70
N SER A 377 -33.17 -3.94 -23.53
CA SER A 377 -33.87 -3.52 -22.31
C SER A 377 -33.44 -4.32 -21.09
N LEU A 378 -33.28 -5.63 -21.24
CA LEU A 378 -32.81 -6.50 -20.14
C LEU A 378 -31.39 -6.14 -19.71
N LYS A 379 -30.49 -5.99 -20.68
CA LYS A 379 -29.08 -5.59 -20.40
C LYS A 379 -29.00 -4.20 -19.75
N ALA A 380 -29.81 -3.25 -20.22
CA ALA A 380 -29.86 -1.93 -19.60
C ALA A 380 -30.41 -1.99 -18.15
N CYS A 381 -31.45 -2.79 -17.89
CA CYS A 381 -31.97 -2.98 -16.54
C CYS A 381 -30.92 -3.60 -15.60
N GLU A 382 -30.23 -4.64 -16.03
CA GLU A 382 -29.15 -5.28 -15.25
C GLU A 382 -28.01 -4.32 -14.94
N ALA A 383 -27.58 -3.54 -15.93
CA ALA A 383 -26.50 -2.55 -15.77
C ALA A 383 -26.93 -1.42 -14.80
N VAL A 384 -28.14 -0.91 -14.93
CA VAL A 384 -28.67 0.13 -14.03
C VAL A 384 -28.86 -0.40 -12.62
N GLU A 385 -29.37 -1.61 -12.46
CA GLU A 385 -29.52 -2.23 -11.14
C GLU A 385 -28.17 -2.42 -10.45
N LYS A 386 -27.18 -2.91 -11.20
CA LYS A 386 -25.80 -3.05 -10.72
C LYS A 386 -25.24 -1.70 -10.28
N HIS A 387 -25.36 -0.67 -11.12
CA HIS A 387 -24.88 0.67 -10.82
C HIS A 387 -25.57 1.25 -9.58
N CYS A 388 -26.89 1.11 -9.44
CA CYS A 388 -27.61 1.58 -8.26
C CYS A 388 -27.18 0.88 -6.97
N LYS A 389 -26.83 -0.41 -7.02
CA LYS A 389 -26.30 -1.17 -5.89
C LYS A 389 -24.89 -0.69 -5.51
N GLU A 390 -24.00 -0.51 -6.51
CA GLU A 390 -22.60 -0.09 -6.30
C GLU A 390 -22.50 1.36 -5.79
N THR A 391 -23.41 2.23 -6.20
CA THR A 391 -23.41 3.66 -5.80
C THR A 391 -24.28 3.98 -4.60
N GLY A 392 -24.93 2.97 -4.00
CA GLY A 392 -25.78 3.16 -2.83
C GLY A 392 -27.10 3.86 -3.11
N ILE A 393 -27.51 4.01 -4.38
CA ILE A 393 -28.82 4.56 -4.77
C ILE A 393 -29.94 3.60 -4.36
N TYR A 394 -29.65 2.31 -4.32
CA TYR A 394 -30.60 1.28 -3.88
C TYR A 394 -30.67 1.28 -2.35
N ASN A 395 -31.61 2.05 -1.80
CA ASN A 395 -31.83 2.08 -0.36
C ASN A 395 -32.89 1.05 0.04
N ILE A 396 -32.50 0.08 0.86
CA ILE A 396 -33.39 -0.97 1.39
C ILE A 396 -34.58 -0.38 2.18
N HIS A 397 -34.40 0.81 2.75
CA HIS A 397 -35.42 1.50 3.55
C HIS A 397 -36.46 2.29 2.72
N GLU A 398 -36.16 2.55 1.44
CA GLU A 398 -37.07 3.25 0.52
C GLU A 398 -37.20 2.51 -0.83
N PRO A 399 -37.75 1.29 -0.87
CA PRO A 399 -37.79 0.46 -2.09
C PRO A 399 -38.62 1.08 -3.21
N ASN A 400 -39.50 2.03 -2.90
CA ASN A 400 -40.37 2.69 -3.90
C ASN A 400 -39.62 3.75 -4.74
N ASN A 401 -38.40 4.10 -4.40
CA ASN A 401 -37.62 5.07 -5.16
C ASN A 401 -36.95 4.46 -6.39
N VAL A 402 -36.76 3.16 -6.42
CA VAL A 402 -36.13 2.45 -7.54
C VAL A 402 -37.08 1.40 -8.08
N PHE A 403 -37.57 1.61 -9.30
CA PHE A 403 -38.35 0.66 -10.04
C PHE A 403 -37.65 0.35 -11.36
N ILE A 404 -37.15 -0.87 -11.49
CA ILE A 404 -36.42 -1.34 -12.68
C ILE A 404 -37.12 -2.59 -13.20
N HIS A 405 -37.70 -2.46 -14.40
CA HIS A 405 -38.37 -3.55 -15.10
C HIS A 405 -38.07 -3.44 -16.60
N TYR A 406 -37.99 -4.55 -17.30
CA TYR A 406 -37.67 -4.59 -18.75
C TYR A 406 -38.57 -3.69 -19.63
N SER A 407 -39.73 -3.25 -19.14
CA SER A 407 -40.63 -2.35 -19.87
C SER A 407 -40.64 -0.90 -19.36
N GLN A 408 -40.03 -0.65 -18.22
CA GLN A 408 -40.00 0.69 -17.59
C GLN A 408 -38.91 0.79 -16.54
N ILE A 409 -38.19 1.90 -16.54
CA ILE A 409 -37.26 2.27 -15.46
C ILE A 409 -37.72 3.57 -14.85
N ARG A 410 -37.80 3.62 -13.52
CA ARG A 410 -38.09 4.84 -12.75
C ARG A 410 -37.26 4.87 -11.51
N ILE A 411 -36.38 5.89 -11.37
CA ILE A 411 -35.52 6.07 -10.23
C ILE A 411 -35.72 7.48 -9.71
N LYS A 412 -36.10 7.61 -8.44
CA LYS A 412 -36.46 8.87 -7.78
C LYS A 412 -35.47 9.22 -6.66
N LYS A 413 -35.53 10.48 -6.21
CA LYS A 413 -34.77 11.01 -5.07
C LYS A 413 -33.26 10.81 -5.22
N ILE A 414 -32.75 10.98 -6.43
CA ILE A 414 -31.31 10.92 -6.75
C ILE A 414 -30.76 12.30 -7.05
N ARG A 415 -29.45 12.46 -6.97
CA ARG A 415 -28.77 13.71 -7.34
C ARG A 415 -28.75 13.90 -8.85
N LYS A 416 -28.60 15.15 -9.31
CA LYS A 416 -28.54 15.48 -10.75
C LYS A 416 -27.46 14.68 -11.48
N SER A 417 -26.26 14.62 -10.93
CA SER A 417 -25.13 13.86 -11.49
C SER A 417 -25.43 12.37 -11.65
N GLN A 418 -26.07 11.78 -10.65
CA GLN A 418 -26.52 10.38 -10.69
C GLN A 418 -27.56 10.17 -11.79
N ALA A 419 -28.53 11.10 -11.92
CA ALA A 419 -29.55 11.05 -12.96
C ALA A 419 -28.92 11.10 -14.37
N VAL A 420 -27.95 11.99 -14.59
CA VAL A 420 -27.22 12.11 -15.87
C VAL A 420 -26.39 10.85 -16.14
N THR A 421 -25.74 10.29 -15.14
CA THR A 421 -24.95 9.05 -15.30
C THR A 421 -25.83 7.87 -15.68
N ILE A 422 -26.98 7.71 -15.01
CA ILE A 422 -27.95 6.65 -15.31
C ILE A 422 -28.54 6.86 -16.71
N GLN A 423 -28.87 8.10 -17.10
CA GLN A 423 -29.32 8.43 -18.45
C GLN A 423 -28.30 7.96 -19.51
N LYS A 424 -27.04 8.34 -19.36
CA LYS A 424 -25.97 7.93 -20.30
C LYS A 424 -25.81 6.41 -20.34
N LEU A 425 -25.89 5.76 -19.17
CA LEU A 425 -25.81 4.30 -19.08
C LEU A 425 -26.94 3.64 -19.86
N ILE A 426 -28.19 4.08 -19.69
CA ILE A 426 -29.34 3.54 -20.42
C ILE A 426 -29.19 3.80 -21.94
N GLN A 427 -28.77 5.01 -22.32
CA GLN A 427 -28.55 5.38 -23.72
C GLN A 427 -27.47 4.56 -24.40
N SER A 428 -26.44 4.11 -23.67
CA SER A 428 -25.39 3.24 -24.21
C SER A 428 -25.90 1.86 -24.68
N TYR A 429 -27.09 1.46 -24.23
CA TYR A 429 -27.81 0.26 -24.69
C TYR A 429 -28.79 0.52 -25.82
N GLY A 430 -28.76 1.71 -26.44
CA GLY A 430 -29.59 2.07 -27.58
C GLY A 430 -30.95 2.67 -27.21
N ILE A 431 -31.27 2.85 -25.93
CA ILE A 431 -32.56 3.42 -25.46
C ILE A 431 -32.42 4.94 -25.39
N GLN A 432 -32.92 5.66 -26.39
CA GLN A 432 -32.75 7.11 -26.55
C GLN A 432 -33.71 7.96 -25.71
N ASN A 433 -34.95 7.49 -25.51
CA ASN A 433 -36.02 8.25 -24.85
C ASN A 433 -35.91 8.10 -23.31
N VAL A 434 -34.88 8.66 -22.71
CA VAL A 434 -34.67 8.70 -21.26
C VAL A 434 -34.96 10.11 -20.78
N ASN A 435 -36.04 10.28 -20.00
CA ASN A 435 -36.40 11.57 -19.42
C ASN A 435 -35.73 11.74 -18.05
N ILE A 436 -35.03 12.86 -17.86
CA ILE A 436 -34.55 13.28 -16.56
C ILE A 436 -35.12 14.65 -16.23
N ARG A 437 -35.62 14.81 -15.01
CA ARG A 437 -36.14 16.08 -14.53
C ARG A 437 -35.98 16.23 -13.03
N GLN A 438 -35.97 17.48 -12.60
CA GLN A 438 -36.06 17.78 -11.18
C GLN A 438 -37.43 17.40 -10.62
N MET A 439 -37.44 16.85 -9.41
CA MET A 439 -38.69 16.54 -8.70
C MET A 439 -39.36 17.83 -8.21
N SER A 440 -40.65 17.91 -8.35
CA SER A 440 -41.44 19.00 -7.77
C SER A 440 -41.57 18.80 -6.24
N PRO A 441 -41.83 19.88 -5.47
CA PRO A 441 -42.04 19.78 -4.03
C PRO A 441 -43.15 18.80 -3.62
N ASN A 442 -44.11 18.58 -4.50
CA ASN A 442 -45.22 17.64 -4.24
C ASN A 442 -44.87 16.16 -4.52
N GLU A 443 -43.70 15.89 -5.08
CA GLU A 443 -43.20 14.53 -5.38
C GLU A 443 -42.17 14.04 -4.34
N LEU A 444 -41.66 14.94 -3.47
CA LEU A 444 -40.73 14.66 -2.38
C LEU A 444 -41.46 14.00 -1.21
#